data_e42f48351e9fee924ae7f79932264fca
#
_entry.id   e42f48351e9fee924ae7f79932264fca
#
_cell.length_a   1.000
_cell.length_b   1.000
_cell.length_c   1.000
_cell.angle_alpha   90.00
_cell.angle_beta   90.00
_cell.angle_gamma   90.00
#
_symmetry.space_group_name_H-M   'P 1'
#
loop_
_entity.id
_entity.type
_entity.pdbx_description
1 polymer ?
#
loop_
_entity_poly.entity_id
_entity_poly.type
_entity_poly.pdbx_seq_one_letter_code
_entity_poly.pdbx_strand_id
1 'polypeptide(L)'
;MKIPDYYRQFQSQPAAKEEENKQIEQPQPQQKQEQQTSQKPVQQPKKVEDKTRPFLADCFTINMLEDWQDKTIYTLTGPVTDGIQHNVIINIDPDLPFDNLIDFSDWQIKTLEDELKSCTLLKRGELKLNNGMDAYEAIFSWFPLDDVRIYQHQIFVLVEKTAFKLTASFTKKTRQTLGPQVLRMMLSFDPKTQK
;
A
#
# COMPACT_ATOMS: atom_id res chain seq x y z
N MET A 1 -17.20 6.44 -4.14
CA MET A 1 -16.51 5.27 -3.61
C MET A 1 -15.01 5.57 -3.60
N LYS A 2 -14.33 5.53 -2.45
CA LYS A 2 -12.88 5.80 -2.39
C LYS A 2 -12.17 4.46 -2.61
N ILE A 3 -11.53 4.30 -3.76
CA ILE A 3 -10.64 3.16 -4.01
C ILE A 3 -9.47 3.30 -3.04
N PRO A 4 -9.10 2.27 -2.27
CA PRO A 4 -7.92 2.29 -1.41
C PRO A 4 -6.67 2.73 -2.19
N ASP A 5 -5.82 3.58 -1.60
CA ASP A 5 -4.69 4.24 -2.30
C ASP A 5 -3.74 3.24 -2.97
N TYR A 6 -3.62 2.07 -2.42
CA TYR A 6 -2.86 0.94 -2.95
C TYR A 6 -3.30 0.51 -4.36
N TYR A 7 -4.60 0.57 -4.67
CA TYR A 7 -5.10 0.20 -5.99
C TYR A 7 -4.97 1.32 -7.03
N ARG A 8 -4.65 2.57 -6.62
CA ARG A 8 -4.46 3.72 -7.53
C ARG A 8 -3.24 3.58 -8.43
N GLN A 9 -2.20 2.86 -7.99
CA GLN A 9 -1.01 2.63 -8.82
C GLN A 9 -1.29 1.79 -10.10
N PHE A 10 -2.43 1.09 -10.16
CA PHE A 10 -2.87 0.41 -11.38
C PHE A 10 -3.61 1.34 -12.36
N GLN A 11 -3.96 2.56 -11.94
CA GLN A 11 -4.68 3.56 -12.77
C GLN A 11 -3.74 4.53 -13.49
N SER A 12 -2.44 4.57 -13.18
CA SER A 12 -1.49 5.56 -13.69
C SER A 12 -0.41 4.95 -14.58
N GLN A 13 -0.79 4.36 -15.72
CA GLN A 13 0.11 4.24 -16.88
C GLN A 13 -0.49 5.02 -18.04
N PRO A 14 -0.01 6.27 -18.30
CA PRO A 14 -0.37 6.96 -19.54
C PRO A 14 0.36 6.30 -20.70
N ALA A 15 -0.39 6.01 -21.78
CA ALA A 15 0.18 5.67 -23.07
C ALA A 15 1.12 6.79 -23.53
N ALA A 16 2.32 6.44 -23.94
CA ALA A 16 3.32 7.36 -24.47
C ALA A 16 2.72 8.16 -25.63
N LYS A 17 2.62 9.48 -25.47
CA LYS A 17 2.41 10.43 -26.56
C LYS A 17 3.66 11.28 -26.68
N GLU A 18 4.11 11.37 -27.92
CA GLU A 18 5.25 12.14 -28.41
C GLU A 18 5.18 13.62 -27.96
N GLU A 19 6.31 14.12 -27.47
CA GLU A 19 6.47 15.53 -27.06
C GLU A 19 6.74 16.40 -28.29
N GLU A 20 5.83 17.32 -28.57
CA GLU A 20 6.06 18.47 -29.42
C GLU A 20 6.66 19.62 -28.63
N ASN A 21 7.85 20.03 -29.02
CA ASN A 21 8.70 21.06 -28.44
C ASN A 21 8.07 22.47 -28.66
N LYS A 22 7.68 23.16 -27.58
CA LYS A 22 7.37 24.60 -27.59
C LYS A 22 8.25 25.35 -26.61
N GLN A 23 9.09 26.21 -27.19
CA GLN A 23 9.92 27.23 -26.51
C GLN A 23 9.04 28.16 -25.66
N ILE A 24 9.45 28.38 -24.41
CA ILE A 24 8.86 29.40 -23.51
C ILE A 24 9.87 30.52 -23.35
N GLU A 25 9.46 31.73 -23.80
CA GLU A 25 10.14 33.01 -23.58
C GLU A 25 10.15 33.40 -22.08
N GLN A 26 11.28 33.94 -21.64
CA GLN A 26 11.44 34.48 -20.29
C GLN A 26 10.93 35.93 -20.21
N PRO A 27 10.20 36.34 -19.19
CA PRO A 27 9.93 37.77 -18.90
C PRO A 27 11.01 38.38 -18.00
N GLN A 28 11.43 39.57 -18.37
CA GLN A 28 12.38 40.45 -17.64
C GLN A 28 11.78 41.00 -16.32
N PRO A 29 12.60 41.35 -15.34
CA PRO A 29 12.14 41.89 -14.04
C PRO A 29 11.85 43.38 -14.10
N GLN A 30 10.66 43.80 -13.68
CA GLN A 30 10.31 45.19 -13.41
C GLN A 30 10.65 45.55 -11.96
N GLN A 31 11.42 46.61 -11.80
CA GLN A 31 11.71 47.30 -10.54
C GLN A 31 10.44 47.92 -9.95
N LYS A 32 10.15 47.70 -8.68
CA LYS A 32 9.15 48.41 -7.91
C LYS A 32 9.75 49.11 -6.72
N GLN A 33 9.39 50.39 -6.60
CA GLN A 33 9.76 51.38 -5.61
C GLN A 33 9.40 50.98 -4.18
N GLU A 34 10.30 51.35 -3.27
CA GLU A 34 10.14 51.26 -1.84
C GLU A 34 9.06 52.25 -1.34
N GLN A 35 8.03 51.73 -0.65
CA GLN A 35 7.21 52.52 0.26
C GLN A 35 7.45 52.05 1.68
N GLN A 36 8.02 52.92 2.49
CA GLN A 36 8.16 52.78 3.95
C GLN A 36 6.76 52.78 4.60
N THR A 37 6.38 51.67 5.21
CA THR A 37 5.23 51.60 6.11
C THR A 37 5.70 51.15 7.49
N SER A 38 5.33 51.93 8.50
CA SER A 38 5.61 51.78 9.92
C SER A 38 5.27 50.37 10.45
N GLN A 39 6.29 49.66 10.93
CA GLN A 39 6.14 48.35 11.55
C GLN A 39 5.57 48.48 12.97
N LYS A 40 4.33 48.00 13.20
CA LYS A 40 3.87 47.58 14.53
C LYS A 40 4.63 46.33 14.96
N PRO A 41 4.98 46.14 16.25
CA PRO A 41 5.69 44.97 16.71
C PRO A 41 4.80 43.74 16.49
N VAL A 42 5.21 42.87 15.57
CA VAL A 42 4.61 41.55 15.38
C VAL A 42 5.00 40.71 16.60
N GLN A 43 4.03 40.35 17.43
CA GLN A 43 4.22 39.35 18.48
C GLN A 43 4.63 38.03 17.80
N GLN A 44 5.84 37.55 18.09
CA GLN A 44 6.34 36.28 17.64
C GLN A 44 5.36 35.20 18.15
N PRO A 45 4.87 34.29 17.27
CA PRO A 45 4.03 33.16 17.71
C PRO A 45 4.86 32.34 18.71
N LYS A 46 4.25 32.02 19.86
CA LYS A 46 4.83 31.07 20.82
C LYS A 46 5.17 29.80 20.08
N LYS A 47 6.46 29.40 20.10
CA LYS A 47 6.96 28.17 19.55
C LYS A 47 6.26 27.02 20.30
N VAL A 48 5.28 26.40 19.67
CA VAL A 48 4.69 25.15 20.17
C VAL A 48 5.76 24.08 19.95
N GLU A 49 6.29 23.52 21.02
CA GLU A 49 7.19 22.37 20.92
C GLU A 49 6.35 21.14 20.56
N ASP A 50 6.51 20.71 19.32
CA ASP A 50 5.85 19.48 18.84
C ASP A 50 6.46 18.27 19.59
N LYS A 51 5.60 17.46 20.19
CA LYS A 51 6.03 16.21 20.80
C LYS A 51 6.40 15.23 19.72
N THR A 52 7.63 14.77 19.73
CA THR A 52 8.16 13.83 18.74
C THR A 52 8.81 12.63 19.42
N ARG A 53 8.81 11.50 18.71
CA ARG A 53 9.56 10.29 19.06
C ARG A 53 10.46 9.87 17.90
N PRO A 54 11.64 9.28 18.15
CA PRO A 54 12.48 8.77 17.08
C PRO A 54 11.79 7.58 16.41
N PHE A 55 11.70 7.62 15.08
CA PHE A 55 11.34 6.50 14.24
C PHE A 55 12.60 5.99 13.55
N LEU A 56 12.87 4.68 13.71
CA LEU A 56 14.06 4.00 13.22
C LEU A 56 13.63 3.03 12.12
N ALA A 57 13.98 3.32 10.87
CA ALA A 57 13.87 2.39 9.75
C ALA A 57 15.23 1.74 9.47
N ASP A 58 15.26 0.73 8.62
CA ASP A 58 16.49 0.01 8.27
C ASP A 58 17.58 0.92 7.68
N CYS A 59 17.21 2.01 7.01
CA CYS A 59 18.14 2.88 6.27
C CYS A 59 18.08 4.37 6.65
N PHE A 60 17.20 4.79 7.57
CA PHE A 60 17.11 6.17 8.04
C PHE A 60 16.51 6.28 9.43
N THR A 61 16.68 7.46 10.03
CA THR A 61 16.00 7.84 11.28
C THR A 61 15.30 9.18 11.06
N ILE A 62 14.10 9.35 11.60
CA ILE A 62 13.34 10.60 11.57
C ILE A 62 12.62 10.81 12.91
N ASN A 63 12.49 12.07 13.34
CA ASN A 63 11.64 12.40 14.47
C ASN A 63 10.19 12.50 14.00
N MET A 64 9.41 11.48 14.33
CA MET A 64 8.00 11.37 13.99
C MET A 64 7.15 11.99 15.10
N LEU A 65 6.06 12.70 14.79
CA LEU A 65 5.11 13.19 15.78
C LEU A 65 4.52 12.02 16.58
N GLU A 66 4.27 12.23 17.89
CA GLU A 66 3.85 11.15 18.81
C GLU A 66 2.54 10.46 18.38
N ASP A 67 1.61 11.22 17.76
CA ASP A 67 0.30 10.75 17.30
C ASP A 67 0.34 10.12 15.90
N TRP A 68 1.51 10.11 15.23
CA TRP A 68 1.67 9.47 13.92
C TRP A 68 2.00 7.99 14.07
N GLN A 69 1.49 7.21 13.11
CA GLN A 69 1.73 5.76 13.03
C GLN A 69 2.56 5.43 11.79
N ASP A 70 3.47 4.48 11.94
CA ASP A 70 4.11 3.84 10.79
C ASP A 70 3.09 2.93 10.08
N LYS A 71 2.96 3.12 8.75
CA LYS A 71 2.16 2.27 7.87
C LYS A 71 3.01 1.82 6.68
N THR A 72 4.16 1.27 6.97
CA THR A 72 5.07 0.77 5.94
C THR A 72 4.42 -0.36 5.14
N ILE A 73 4.49 -0.22 3.82
CA ILE A 73 4.06 -1.24 2.85
C ILE A 73 5.29 -1.71 2.09
N TYR A 74 5.56 -3.00 2.14
CA TYR A 74 6.63 -3.60 1.34
C TYR A 74 6.06 -4.06 0.01
N THR A 75 6.72 -3.68 -1.09
CA THR A 75 6.35 -4.09 -2.44
C THR A 75 7.52 -4.86 -3.07
N LEU A 76 7.31 -6.15 -3.29
CA LEU A 76 8.25 -7.02 -4.01
C LEU A 76 7.78 -7.10 -5.46
N THR A 77 8.54 -6.53 -6.39
CA THR A 77 8.17 -6.50 -7.82
C THR A 77 8.85 -7.61 -8.59
N GLY A 78 8.07 -8.33 -9.37
CA GLY A 78 8.52 -9.34 -10.31
C GLY A 78 8.59 -8.79 -11.75
N PRO A 79 8.73 -9.66 -12.75
CA PRO A 79 8.77 -9.27 -14.16
C PRO A 79 7.41 -8.76 -14.65
N VAL A 80 7.43 -7.89 -15.66
CA VAL A 80 6.23 -7.57 -16.44
C VAL A 80 5.92 -8.77 -17.33
N THR A 81 4.73 -9.33 -17.19
CA THR A 81 4.27 -10.47 -17.98
C THR A 81 2.78 -10.33 -18.25
N ASP A 82 2.36 -10.61 -19.48
CA ASP A 82 0.95 -10.53 -19.89
C ASP A 82 0.32 -9.14 -19.63
N GLY A 83 1.11 -8.08 -19.85
CA GLY A 83 0.68 -6.68 -19.75
C GLY A 83 0.58 -6.11 -18.33
N ILE A 84 0.92 -6.86 -17.29
CA ILE A 84 0.94 -6.36 -15.91
C ILE A 84 2.31 -6.53 -15.23
N GLN A 85 2.65 -5.60 -14.37
CA GLN A 85 3.76 -5.72 -13.43
C GLN A 85 3.32 -6.61 -12.27
N HIS A 86 3.91 -7.82 -12.17
CA HIS A 86 3.62 -8.70 -11.04
C HIS A 86 4.28 -8.19 -9.77
N ASN A 87 3.56 -8.30 -8.67
CA ASN A 87 4.07 -7.92 -7.36
C ASN A 87 3.48 -8.81 -6.25
N VAL A 88 4.19 -8.83 -5.12
CA VAL A 88 3.65 -9.22 -3.83
C VAL A 88 3.75 -8.01 -2.92
N ILE A 89 2.63 -7.61 -2.35
CA ILE A 89 2.55 -6.50 -1.42
C ILE A 89 2.31 -7.06 -0.03
N ILE A 90 3.07 -6.55 0.94
CA ILE A 90 2.94 -6.93 2.34
C ILE A 90 2.56 -5.67 3.12
N ASN A 91 1.32 -5.65 3.62
CA ASN A 91 0.83 -4.63 4.53
C ASN A 91 0.99 -5.14 5.96
N ILE A 92 1.38 -4.24 6.85
CA ILE A 92 1.50 -4.50 8.28
C ILE A 92 0.53 -3.55 8.99
N ASP A 93 -0.44 -4.12 9.69
CA ASP A 93 -1.43 -3.36 10.46
C ASP A 93 -1.27 -3.71 11.95
N PRO A 94 -0.63 -2.85 12.75
CA PRO A 94 -0.47 -3.05 14.19
C PRO A 94 -1.77 -2.71 14.95
N ASP A 95 -1.83 -3.15 16.20
CA ASP A 95 -2.85 -2.77 17.19
C ASP A 95 -4.30 -3.05 16.74
N LEU A 96 -4.51 -4.15 16.04
CA LEU A 96 -5.84 -4.55 15.60
C LEU A 96 -6.71 -5.05 16.76
N PRO A 97 -8.05 -4.83 16.71
CA PRO A 97 -8.99 -5.25 17.74
C PRO A 97 -9.34 -6.75 17.70
N PHE A 98 -8.67 -7.54 16.89
CA PHE A 98 -8.96 -8.96 16.70
C PHE A 98 -8.07 -9.83 17.60
N ASP A 99 -8.67 -10.87 18.17
CA ASP A 99 -7.99 -11.85 19.03
C ASP A 99 -7.66 -13.15 18.29
N ASN A 100 -8.30 -13.40 17.16
CA ASN A 100 -8.07 -14.59 16.37
C ASN A 100 -8.03 -14.30 14.86
N LEU A 101 -7.35 -15.18 14.14
CA LEU A 101 -7.11 -15.06 12.71
C LEU A 101 -8.39 -15.18 11.87
N ILE A 102 -9.35 -16.00 12.29
CA ILE A 102 -10.57 -16.26 11.52
C ILE A 102 -11.44 -15.01 11.50
N ASP A 103 -11.70 -14.39 12.65
CA ASP A 103 -12.51 -13.17 12.76
C ASP A 103 -11.88 -12.02 11.96
N PHE A 104 -10.54 -11.87 12.06
CA PHE A 104 -9.82 -10.90 11.25
C PHE A 104 -9.98 -11.18 9.75
N SER A 105 -9.82 -12.43 9.33
CA SER A 105 -9.89 -12.83 7.92
C SER A 105 -11.30 -12.65 7.34
N ASP A 106 -12.32 -13.01 8.10
CA ASP A 106 -13.73 -12.82 7.69
C ASP A 106 -14.07 -11.33 7.56
N TRP A 107 -13.64 -10.51 8.51
CA TRP A 107 -13.79 -9.06 8.41
C TRP A 107 -13.06 -8.48 7.19
N GLN A 108 -11.83 -8.91 6.93
CA GLN A 108 -11.03 -8.43 5.79
C GLN A 108 -11.66 -8.85 4.46
N ILE A 109 -12.15 -10.09 4.33
CA ILE A 109 -12.82 -10.59 3.13
C ILE A 109 -14.10 -9.80 2.87
N LYS A 110 -14.91 -9.57 3.90
CA LYS A 110 -16.12 -8.76 3.78
C LYS A 110 -15.82 -7.33 3.32
N THR A 111 -14.79 -6.71 3.89
CA THR A 111 -14.34 -5.37 3.48
C THR A 111 -13.96 -5.35 1.99
N LEU A 112 -13.26 -6.39 1.50
CA LEU A 112 -12.90 -6.49 0.09
C LEU A 112 -14.11 -6.68 -0.83
N GLU A 113 -15.10 -7.48 -0.41
CA GLU A 113 -16.35 -7.69 -1.16
C GLU A 113 -17.15 -6.38 -1.26
N ASP A 114 -17.17 -5.57 -0.21
CA ASP A 114 -17.90 -4.29 -0.17
C ASP A 114 -17.18 -3.17 -0.96
N GLU A 115 -15.85 -3.18 -1.01
CA GLU A 115 -15.06 -2.09 -1.61
C GLU A 115 -14.68 -2.35 -3.08
N LEU A 116 -14.50 -3.60 -3.49
CA LEU A 116 -13.99 -3.93 -4.82
C LEU A 116 -15.12 -4.13 -5.83
N LYS A 117 -15.01 -3.46 -6.97
CA LYS A 117 -15.99 -3.54 -8.05
C LYS A 117 -16.14 -4.98 -8.58
N SER A 118 -17.34 -5.54 -8.50
CA SER A 118 -17.66 -6.89 -8.96
C SER A 118 -16.70 -7.95 -8.38
N CYS A 119 -16.39 -7.82 -7.10
CA CYS A 119 -15.60 -8.78 -6.37
C CYS A 119 -16.27 -10.16 -6.39
N THR A 120 -15.51 -11.19 -6.69
CA THR A 120 -15.97 -12.59 -6.64
C THR A 120 -14.96 -13.40 -5.85
N LEU A 121 -15.35 -13.87 -4.69
CA LEU A 121 -14.54 -14.78 -3.88
C LEU A 121 -14.52 -16.17 -4.58
N LEU A 122 -13.32 -16.67 -4.86
CA LEU A 122 -13.09 -17.93 -5.56
C LEU A 122 -12.70 -19.06 -4.62
N LYS A 123 -11.96 -18.73 -3.55
CA LYS A 123 -11.50 -19.67 -2.52
C LYS A 123 -11.23 -18.91 -1.24
N ARG A 124 -11.51 -19.55 -0.10
CA ARG A 124 -11.02 -19.13 1.22
C ARG A 124 -10.79 -20.35 2.11
N GLY A 125 -9.92 -20.22 3.09
CA GLY A 125 -9.70 -21.28 4.07
C GLY A 125 -8.40 -21.11 4.85
N GLU A 126 -8.29 -21.88 5.92
CA GLU A 126 -7.10 -21.97 6.73
C GLU A 126 -5.97 -22.68 5.98
N LEU A 127 -4.75 -22.27 6.23
CA LEU A 127 -3.53 -22.91 5.76
C LEU A 127 -2.39 -22.75 6.77
N LYS A 128 -1.26 -23.40 6.53
CA LYS A 128 -0.04 -23.17 7.32
C LYS A 128 1.08 -22.63 6.46
N LEU A 129 1.83 -21.69 7.02
CA LEU A 129 3.11 -21.26 6.44
C LEU A 129 4.16 -22.37 6.57
N ASN A 130 5.28 -22.23 5.87
CA ASN A 130 6.37 -23.23 5.90
C ASN A 130 7.01 -23.39 7.30
N ASN A 131 6.93 -22.36 8.14
CA ASN A 131 7.38 -22.41 9.55
C ASN A 131 6.35 -23.02 10.51
N GLY A 132 5.19 -23.50 10.00
CA GLY A 132 4.11 -24.10 10.77
C GLY A 132 3.09 -23.12 11.37
N MET A 133 3.29 -21.81 11.19
CA MET A 133 2.37 -20.78 11.68
C MET A 133 1.03 -20.85 10.96
N ASP A 134 -0.05 -20.59 11.69
CA ASP A 134 -1.39 -20.52 11.13
C ASP A 134 -1.55 -19.26 10.25
N ALA A 135 -2.17 -19.45 9.11
CA ALA A 135 -2.49 -18.41 8.16
C ALA A 135 -3.87 -18.66 7.53
N TYR A 136 -4.43 -17.67 6.88
CA TYR A 136 -5.71 -17.78 6.19
C TYR A 136 -5.56 -17.30 4.75
N GLU A 137 -6.09 -18.06 3.80
CA GLU A 137 -6.03 -17.79 2.37
C GLU A 137 -7.35 -17.22 1.88
N ALA A 138 -7.29 -16.20 1.02
CA ALA A 138 -8.41 -15.74 0.20
C ALA A 138 -7.96 -15.54 -1.25
N ILE A 139 -8.71 -16.11 -2.19
CA ILE A 139 -8.50 -15.91 -3.62
C ILE A 139 -9.77 -15.30 -4.19
N PHE A 140 -9.65 -14.16 -4.85
CA PHE A 140 -10.78 -13.48 -5.46
C PHE A 140 -10.39 -12.83 -6.80
N SER A 141 -11.41 -12.42 -7.55
CA SER A 141 -11.25 -11.62 -8.77
C SER A 141 -12.15 -10.40 -8.72
N TRP A 142 -11.71 -9.33 -9.35
CA TRP A 142 -12.44 -8.07 -9.40
C TRP A 142 -12.03 -7.26 -10.64
N PHE A 143 -12.71 -6.13 -10.89
CA PHE A 143 -12.47 -5.29 -12.05
C PHE A 143 -11.95 -3.91 -11.61
N PRO A 144 -10.62 -3.65 -11.65
CA PRO A 144 -10.09 -2.29 -11.43
C PRO A 144 -10.55 -1.30 -12.50
N LEU A 145 -10.69 -1.78 -13.75
CA LEU A 145 -11.23 -1.08 -14.91
C LEU A 145 -12.30 -1.95 -15.56
N ASP A 146 -13.17 -1.36 -16.39
CA ASP A 146 -14.36 -2.02 -16.91
C ASP A 146 -14.09 -3.34 -17.64
N ASP A 147 -12.99 -3.45 -18.39
CA ASP A 147 -12.66 -4.63 -19.19
C ASP A 147 -11.46 -5.43 -18.66
N VAL A 148 -10.88 -5.04 -17.53
CA VAL A 148 -9.67 -5.66 -16.98
C VAL A 148 -10.01 -6.42 -15.71
N ARG A 149 -10.08 -7.75 -15.78
CA ARG A 149 -10.24 -8.61 -14.61
C ARG A 149 -8.89 -8.98 -14.01
N ILE A 150 -8.70 -8.66 -12.75
CA ILE A 150 -7.54 -9.06 -11.96
C ILE A 150 -7.92 -10.17 -10.99
N TYR A 151 -7.01 -11.12 -10.82
CA TYR A 151 -7.10 -12.19 -9.83
C TYR A 151 -6.11 -11.87 -8.72
N GLN A 152 -6.56 -11.92 -7.48
CA GLN A 152 -5.70 -11.71 -6.32
C GLN A 152 -5.70 -12.94 -5.42
N HIS A 153 -4.52 -13.24 -4.91
CA HIS A 153 -4.29 -14.25 -3.89
C HIS A 153 -3.77 -13.52 -2.65
N GLN A 154 -4.53 -13.58 -1.58
CA GLN A 154 -4.15 -13.01 -0.30
C GLN A 154 -3.87 -14.10 0.73
N ILE A 155 -2.87 -13.86 1.56
CA ILE A 155 -2.58 -14.63 2.76
C ILE A 155 -2.60 -13.66 3.94
N PHE A 156 -3.38 -14.00 4.95
CA PHE A 156 -3.48 -13.26 6.21
C PHE A 156 -2.77 -14.03 7.30
N VAL A 157 -1.98 -13.32 8.10
CA VAL A 157 -1.30 -13.82 9.28
C VAL A 157 -1.56 -12.87 10.42
N LEU A 158 -1.91 -13.38 11.59
CA LEU A 158 -2.11 -12.57 12.80
C LEU A 158 -1.11 -13.05 13.86
N VAL A 159 -0.27 -12.11 14.31
CA VAL A 159 0.67 -12.34 15.43
C VAL A 159 0.32 -11.36 16.53
N GLU A 160 -0.18 -11.87 17.64
CA GLU A 160 -0.74 -11.05 18.71
C GLU A 160 -1.82 -10.09 18.17
N LYS A 161 -1.53 -8.78 18.11
CA LYS A 161 -2.43 -7.74 17.58
C LYS A 161 -1.97 -7.17 16.24
N THR A 162 -0.95 -7.74 15.64
CA THR A 162 -0.40 -7.28 14.35
C THR A 162 -0.81 -8.22 13.24
N ALA A 163 -1.51 -7.69 12.24
CA ALA A 163 -1.80 -8.45 11.03
C ALA A 163 -0.81 -8.16 9.91
N PHE A 164 -0.45 -9.22 9.21
CA PHE A 164 0.30 -9.18 7.97
C PHE A 164 -0.61 -9.65 6.84
N LYS A 165 -0.74 -8.81 5.82
CA LYS A 165 -1.54 -9.11 4.62
C LYS A 165 -0.63 -9.18 3.41
N LEU A 166 -0.40 -10.38 2.90
CA LEU A 166 0.37 -10.62 1.69
C LEU A 166 -0.59 -10.68 0.52
N THR A 167 -0.42 -9.83 -0.49
CA THR A 167 -1.31 -9.76 -1.67
C THR A 167 -0.51 -9.93 -2.95
N ALA A 168 -0.82 -10.95 -3.73
CA ALA A 168 -0.28 -11.17 -5.08
C ALA A 168 -1.36 -10.95 -6.14
N SER A 169 -1.03 -10.26 -7.23
CA SER A 169 -1.97 -9.92 -8.31
C SER A 169 -1.58 -10.58 -9.63
N PHE A 170 -2.58 -11.09 -10.37
CA PHE A 170 -2.40 -11.87 -11.59
C PHE A 170 -3.45 -11.53 -12.64
N THR A 171 -3.12 -11.75 -13.92
CA THR A 171 -4.10 -12.02 -14.97
C THR A 171 -4.62 -13.46 -14.86
N LYS A 172 -5.67 -13.81 -15.60
CA LYS A 172 -6.15 -15.21 -15.68
C LYS A 172 -5.03 -16.17 -16.09
N LYS A 173 -4.20 -15.78 -17.05
CA LYS A 173 -3.09 -16.59 -17.59
C LYS A 173 -1.96 -16.73 -16.57
N THR A 174 -1.50 -15.61 -16.01
CA THR A 174 -0.35 -15.61 -15.09
C THR A 174 -0.69 -16.21 -13.73
N ARG A 175 -1.97 -16.23 -13.33
CA ARG A 175 -2.41 -17.01 -12.18
C ARG A 175 -2.10 -18.51 -12.33
N GLN A 176 -2.20 -19.06 -13.55
CA GLN A 176 -1.88 -20.47 -13.80
C GLN A 176 -0.37 -20.72 -13.91
N THR A 177 0.38 -19.81 -14.54
CA THR A 177 1.80 -20.00 -14.83
C THR A 177 2.72 -19.55 -13.69
N LEU A 178 2.47 -18.40 -13.07
CA LEU A 178 3.28 -17.82 -11.99
C LEU A 178 2.68 -18.07 -10.60
N GLY A 179 1.37 -18.23 -10.50
CA GLY A 179 0.66 -18.38 -9.23
C GLY A 179 1.28 -19.43 -8.29
N PRO A 180 1.59 -20.66 -8.74
CA PRO A 180 2.19 -21.68 -7.87
C PRO A 180 3.58 -21.30 -7.34
N GLN A 181 4.38 -20.56 -8.12
CA GLN A 181 5.70 -20.09 -7.69
C GLN A 181 5.57 -18.97 -6.68
N VAL A 182 4.69 -18.00 -6.94
CA VAL A 182 4.44 -16.88 -6.04
C VAL A 182 3.82 -17.37 -4.72
N LEU A 183 2.93 -18.36 -4.77
CA LEU A 183 2.37 -18.97 -3.55
C LEU A 183 3.49 -19.57 -2.68
N ARG A 184 4.43 -20.34 -3.26
CA ARG A 184 5.58 -20.86 -2.50
C ARG A 184 6.41 -19.74 -1.84
N MET A 185 6.57 -18.61 -2.53
CA MET A 185 7.24 -17.44 -1.97
C MET A 185 6.44 -16.86 -0.79
N MET A 186 5.13 -16.68 -0.93
CA MET A 186 4.28 -16.17 0.14
C MET A 186 4.24 -17.13 1.35
N LEU A 187 4.23 -18.43 1.14
CA LEU A 187 4.25 -19.43 2.21
C LEU A 187 5.59 -19.45 2.98
N SER A 188 6.66 -18.90 2.41
CA SER A 188 7.96 -18.75 3.11
C SER A 188 8.01 -17.54 4.04
N PHE A 189 6.93 -16.78 4.14
CA PHE A 189 6.85 -15.61 5.03
C PHE A 189 7.07 -16.03 6.49
N ASP A 190 7.93 -15.29 7.17
CA ASP A 190 8.25 -15.49 8.58
C ASP A 190 8.29 -14.13 9.28
N PRO A 191 7.23 -13.77 10.03
CA PRO A 191 7.17 -12.51 10.74
C PRO A 191 8.19 -12.48 11.86
N LYS A 192 9.08 -11.49 11.84
CA LYS A 192 9.98 -11.25 12.97
C LYS A 192 9.21 -10.49 14.04
N THR A 193 9.01 -11.10 15.19
CA THR A 193 8.55 -10.37 16.38
C THR A 193 9.62 -9.35 16.76
N GLN A 194 9.28 -8.07 16.70
CA GLN A 194 10.15 -7.04 17.27
C GLN A 194 10.28 -7.32 18.77
N LYS A 195 11.51 -7.61 19.23
CA LYS A 195 11.83 -7.77 20.64
C LYS A 195 11.94 -6.41 21.30
#